data_01bbe166b9b698f8f1c28331e7bfa1c9
#
_entry.id   01bbe166b9b698f8f1c28331e7bfa1c9
#
_cell.length_a   1.000
_cell.length_b   1.000
_cell.length_c   1.000
_cell.angle_alpha   90.00
_cell.angle_beta   90.00
_cell.angle_gamma   90.00
#
_symmetry.space_group_name_H-M   'P 1'
#
loop_
_entity.id
_entity.type
_entity.pdbx_description
1 polymer ?
#
loop_
_entity_poly.entity_id
_entity_poly.type
_entity_poly.pdbx_seq_one_letter_code
_entity_poly.pdbx_strand_id
1 'polypeptide(L)'
;AAERNISDRFHFTGFMKGQQVYEVFKASDVYVMPSVSEPFGISPLEAMQCGVPSIISYQSGCAEILNYAVKVDYWDIDAMADAIYALITYPEMHRFLKEEGLREVNSITWEAAGRKVRAIYDRYVR
;
A
#
# COMPACT_ATOMS: atom_id res chain seq x y z
N ALA A 1 -15.99 -11.63 11.27
CA ALA A 1 -15.17 -12.48 12.15
C ALA A 1 -16.03 -13.32 13.08
N ALA A 2 -16.96 -12.72 13.84
CA ALA A 2 -17.81 -13.44 14.78
C ALA A 2 -18.66 -14.55 14.11
N GLU A 3 -19.29 -14.27 12.99
CA GLU A 3 -20.10 -15.25 12.24
C GLU A 3 -19.29 -16.46 11.73
N ARG A 4 -17.98 -16.29 11.56
CA ARG A 4 -17.06 -17.34 11.09
C ARG A 4 -16.21 -17.95 12.19
N ASN A 5 -16.48 -17.60 13.45
CA ASN A 5 -15.74 -18.08 14.64
C ASN A 5 -14.20 -17.88 14.51
N ILE A 6 -13.77 -16.75 13.97
CA ILE A 6 -12.34 -16.38 13.83
C ILE A 6 -12.01 -15.07 14.53
N SER A 7 -12.84 -14.63 15.47
CA SER A 7 -12.65 -13.37 16.20
C SER A 7 -11.36 -13.32 17.01
N ASP A 8 -10.87 -14.45 17.47
CA ASP A 8 -9.61 -14.64 18.19
C ASP A 8 -8.38 -14.36 17.34
N ARG A 9 -8.55 -14.30 16.00
CA ARG A 9 -7.49 -13.97 15.03
C ARG A 9 -7.47 -12.52 14.60
N PHE A 10 -8.38 -11.70 15.12
CA PHE A 10 -8.49 -10.27 14.83
C PHE A 10 -8.01 -9.45 16.02
N HIS A 11 -7.08 -8.54 15.76
CA HIS A 11 -6.56 -7.61 16.75
C HIS A 11 -6.83 -6.18 16.33
N PHE A 12 -7.67 -5.50 17.11
CA PHE A 12 -7.92 -4.07 16.93
C PHE A 12 -6.87 -3.29 17.70
N THR A 13 -5.93 -2.70 16.99
CA THR A 13 -4.77 -2.02 17.59
C THR A 13 -5.14 -0.65 18.19
N GLY A 14 -6.29 -0.10 17.83
CA GLY A 14 -6.59 1.30 18.12
C GLY A 14 -5.70 2.26 17.34
N PHE A 15 -5.66 3.51 17.77
CA PHE A 15 -4.85 4.53 17.12
C PHE A 15 -3.38 4.41 17.51
N MET A 16 -2.50 4.26 16.53
CA MET A 16 -1.05 4.18 16.70
C MET A 16 -0.34 5.35 16.04
N LYS A 17 0.84 5.71 16.53
CA LYS A 17 1.66 6.81 16.03
C LYS A 17 3.13 6.43 15.91
N GLY A 18 3.78 7.06 14.92
CA GLY A 18 5.23 7.03 14.79
C GLY A 18 5.79 5.60 14.75
N GLN A 19 6.73 5.31 15.64
CA GLN A 19 7.46 4.03 15.66
C GLN A 19 6.55 2.80 15.75
N GLN A 20 5.44 2.88 16.48
CA GLN A 20 4.49 1.76 16.63
C GLN A 20 3.90 1.31 15.29
N VAL A 21 3.61 2.26 14.41
CA VAL A 21 3.10 1.97 13.05
C VAL A 21 4.13 1.17 12.25
N TYR A 22 5.39 1.61 12.28
CA TYR A 22 6.47 0.91 11.59
C TYR A 22 6.73 -0.50 12.13
N GLU A 23 6.61 -0.69 13.43
CA GLU A 23 6.76 -2.02 14.05
C GLU A 23 5.66 -2.97 13.60
N VAL A 24 4.42 -2.50 13.51
CA VAL A 24 3.31 -3.32 12.99
C VAL A 24 3.49 -3.63 11.51
N PHE A 25 3.89 -2.65 10.69
CA PHE A 25 4.18 -2.93 9.29
C PHE A 25 5.28 -3.97 9.13
N LYS A 26 6.40 -3.82 9.82
CA LYS A 26 7.52 -4.78 9.75
C LYS A 26 7.16 -6.20 10.23
N ALA A 27 6.16 -6.31 11.09
CA ALA A 27 5.65 -7.60 11.57
C ALA A 27 4.56 -8.20 10.64
N SER A 28 4.17 -7.47 9.59
CA SER A 28 3.10 -7.88 8.67
C SER A 28 3.67 -8.49 7.41
N ASP A 29 2.99 -9.51 6.88
CA ASP A 29 3.32 -10.13 5.60
C ASP A 29 2.66 -9.40 4.42
N VAL A 30 1.48 -8.86 4.62
CA VAL A 30 0.67 -8.16 3.60
C VAL A 30 -0.06 -6.99 4.24
N TYR A 31 -0.07 -5.86 3.54
CA TYR A 31 -0.88 -4.70 3.89
C TYR A 31 -2.09 -4.60 2.95
N VAL A 32 -3.28 -4.31 3.50
CA VAL A 32 -4.51 -4.19 2.71
C VAL A 32 -5.22 -2.88 3.02
N MET A 33 -5.51 -2.09 1.98
CA MET A 33 -6.29 -0.84 2.08
C MET A 33 -7.49 -0.88 1.14
N PRO A 34 -8.65 -1.42 1.58
CA PRO A 34 -9.84 -1.59 0.76
C PRO A 34 -10.74 -0.33 0.80
N SER A 35 -10.15 0.84 0.57
CA SER A 35 -10.88 2.11 0.69
C SER A 35 -11.89 2.30 -0.44
N VAL A 36 -13.10 2.71 -0.08
CA VAL A 36 -14.16 3.09 -1.04
C VAL A 36 -13.78 4.37 -1.77
N SER A 37 -13.18 5.32 -1.06
CA SER A 37 -12.66 6.58 -1.59
C SER A 37 -11.50 7.02 -0.70
N GLU A 38 -10.34 7.20 -1.27
CA GLU A 38 -9.14 7.69 -0.58
C GLU A 38 -8.45 8.71 -1.48
N PRO A 39 -8.36 10.00 -1.08
CA PRO A 39 -7.76 11.03 -1.93
C PRO A 39 -6.35 10.72 -2.39
N PHE A 40 -5.52 10.14 -1.53
CA PHE A 40 -4.19 9.67 -1.90
C PHE A 40 -3.87 8.30 -1.27
N GLY A 41 -3.76 8.21 0.07
CA GLY A 41 -3.41 7.01 0.81
C GLY A 41 -1.90 6.90 1.04
N ILE A 42 -1.40 7.50 2.13
CA ILE A 42 0.04 7.45 2.49
C ILE A 42 0.41 6.09 3.07
N SER A 43 -0.49 5.46 3.79
CA SER A 43 -0.19 4.21 4.52
C SER A 43 0.26 3.03 3.66
N PRO A 44 -0.21 2.83 2.41
CA PRO A 44 0.40 1.82 1.53
C PRO A 44 1.86 2.11 1.22
N LEU A 45 2.23 3.39 1.02
CA LEU A 45 3.62 3.77 0.76
C LEU A 45 4.50 3.49 1.98
N GLU A 46 4.01 3.78 3.20
CA GLU A 46 4.70 3.48 4.45
C GLU A 46 4.89 1.98 4.66
N ALA A 47 3.87 1.17 4.36
CA ALA A 47 3.97 -0.29 4.40
C ALA A 47 5.00 -0.81 3.40
N MET A 48 4.98 -0.33 2.15
CA MET A 48 5.95 -0.70 1.12
C MET A 48 7.37 -0.25 1.49
N GLN A 49 7.55 0.89 2.16
CA GLN A 49 8.85 1.31 2.72
C GLN A 49 9.37 0.35 3.81
N CYS A 50 8.48 -0.31 4.52
CA CYS A 50 8.82 -1.37 5.46
C CYS A 50 9.07 -2.73 4.79
N GLY A 51 8.96 -2.79 3.45
CA GLY A 51 9.13 -4.02 2.68
C GLY A 51 7.91 -4.94 2.75
N VAL A 52 6.72 -4.39 2.92
CA VAL A 52 5.45 -5.12 2.99
C VAL A 52 4.69 -4.93 1.69
N PRO A 53 4.41 -6.01 0.93
CA PRO A 53 3.56 -5.94 -0.25
C PRO A 53 2.18 -5.39 0.09
N SER A 54 1.67 -4.49 -0.74
CA SER A 54 0.41 -3.80 -0.49
C SER A 54 -0.66 -4.18 -1.52
N ILE A 55 -1.88 -4.41 -1.01
CA ILE A 55 -3.09 -4.55 -1.80
C ILE A 55 -3.93 -3.30 -1.56
N ILE A 56 -4.29 -2.59 -2.62
CA ILE A 56 -5.02 -1.33 -2.55
C ILE A 56 -6.25 -1.35 -3.45
N SER A 57 -7.23 -0.53 -3.15
CA SER A 57 -8.36 -0.35 -4.06
C SER A 57 -7.99 0.55 -5.23
N TYR A 58 -8.57 0.29 -6.40
CA TYR A 58 -8.48 1.19 -7.56
C TYR A 58 -9.02 2.59 -7.25
N GLN A 59 -9.90 2.71 -6.25
CA GLN A 59 -10.54 3.96 -5.84
C GLN A 59 -9.67 4.82 -4.91
N SER A 60 -8.42 4.44 -4.69
CA SER A 60 -7.45 5.24 -3.94
C SER A 60 -6.52 6.01 -4.88
N GLY A 61 -6.18 7.26 -4.52
CA GLY A 61 -5.31 8.11 -5.35
C GLY A 61 -3.91 7.53 -5.54
N CYS A 62 -3.37 6.81 -4.56
CA CYS A 62 -2.08 6.14 -4.72
C CYS A 62 -2.10 5.03 -5.78
N ALA A 63 -3.27 4.51 -6.17
CA ALA A 63 -3.39 3.54 -7.25
C ALA A 63 -2.97 4.11 -8.62
N GLU A 64 -3.01 5.42 -8.79
CA GLU A 64 -2.56 6.08 -10.03
C GLU A 64 -1.04 6.06 -10.21
N ILE A 65 -0.30 6.01 -9.11
CA ILE A 65 1.16 6.15 -9.13
C ILE A 65 1.92 4.87 -8.78
N LEU A 66 1.31 3.96 -8.02
CA LEU A 66 1.95 2.71 -7.61
C LEU A 66 1.77 1.63 -8.69
N ASN A 67 2.86 1.08 -9.20
CA ASN A 67 2.86 0.00 -10.18
C ASN A 67 3.04 -1.38 -9.52
N TYR A 68 3.69 -1.41 -8.37
CA TYR A 68 4.03 -2.65 -7.65
C TYR A 68 3.15 -2.90 -6.41
N ALA A 69 1.98 -2.25 -6.33
CA ALA A 69 0.91 -2.64 -5.45
C ALA A 69 -0.12 -3.48 -6.24
N VAL A 70 -0.70 -4.49 -5.61
CA VAL A 70 -1.83 -5.23 -6.18
C VAL A 70 -3.07 -4.35 -6.08
N LYS A 71 -3.79 -4.21 -7.18
CA LYS A 71 -4.97 -3.33 -7.26
C LYS A 71 -6.22 -4.16 -7.48
N VAL A 72 -7.22 -3.93 -6.66
CA VAL A 72 -8.52 -4.60 -6.72
C VAL A 72 -9.64 -3.57 -6.55
N ASP A 73 -10.82 -3.85 -7.04
CA ASP A 73 -11.98 -3.04 -6.70
C ASP A 73 -12.39 -3.27 -5.24
N TYR A 74 -12.74 -2.19 -4.51
CA TYR A 74 -13.06 -2.30 -3.08
C TYR A 74 -14.24 -3.24 -2.79
N TRP A 75 -15.13 -3.44 -3.75
CA TRP A 75 -16.29 -4.35 -3.63
C TRP A 75 -15.97 -5.79 -4.01
N ASP A 76 -14.84 -6.05 -4.67
CA ASP A 76 -14.45 -7.39 -5.10
C ASP A 76 -13.72 -8.13 -3.97
N ILE A 77 -14.53 -8.67 -3.07
CA ILE A 77 -14.02 -9.37 -1.88
C ILE A 77 -13.25 -10.64 -2.27
N ASP A 78 -13.70 -11.33 -3.32
CA ASP A 78 -13.07 -12.57 -3.78
C ASP A 78 -11.70 -12.29 -4.39
N ALA A 79 -11.58 -11.30 -5.28
CA ALA A 79 -10.29 -10.88 -5.82
C ALA A 79 -9.33 -10.40 -4.72
N MET A 80 -9.83 -9.72 -3.70
CA MET A 80 -9.02 -9.29 -2.56
C MET A 80 -8.53 -10.48 -1.73
N ALA A 81 -9.38 -11.45 -1.47
CA ALA A 81 -9.02 -12.68 -0.75
C ALA A 81 -8.00 -13.50 -1.55
N ASP A 82 -8.18 -13.63 -2.86
CA ASP A 82 -7.26 -14.32 -3.76
C ASP A 82 -5.88 -13.64 -3.78
N ALA A 83 -5.85 -12.31 -3.82
CA ALA A 83 -4.62 -11.54 -3.77
C ALA A 83 -3.85 -11.75 -2.45
N ILE A 84 -4.55 -11.72 -1.31
CA ILE A 84 -3.96 -12.02 0.00
C ILE A 84 -3.41 -13.45 0.01
N TYR A 85 -4.23 -14.41 -0.43
CA TYR A 85 -3.82 -15.82 -0.47
C TYR A 85 -2.59 -16.03 -1.37
N ALA A 86 -2.56 -15.41 -2.53
CA ALA A 86 -1.43 -15.50 -3.46
C ALA A 86 -0.14 -14.95 -2.84
N LEU A 87 -0.19 -13.78 -2.20
CA LEU A 87 0.98 -13.17 -1.57
C LEU A 87 1.52 -14.00 -0.40
N ILE A 88 0.66 -14.69 0.34
CA ILE A 88 1.09 -15.55 1.44
C ILE A 88 1.61 -16.89 0.94
N THR A 89 1.05 -17.42 -0.15
CA THR A 89 1.31 -18.78 -0.63
C THR A 89 2.48 -18.87 -1.60
N TYR A 90 2.71 -17.82 -2.41
CA TYR A 90 3.75 -17.82 -3.45
C TYR A 90 4.93 -16.92 -3.06
N PRO A 91 6.02 -17.48 -2.50
CA PRO A 91 7.16 -16.70 -2.00
C PRO A 91 7.82 -15.81 -3.05
N GLU A 92 7.87 -16.27 -4.30
CA GLU A 92 8.48 -15.51 -5.40
C GLU A 92 7.66 -14.24 -5.73
N MET A 93 6.33 -14.34 -5.73
CA MET A 93 5.46 -13.17 -5.93
C MET A 93 5.61 -12.18 -4.78
N HIS A 94 5.60 -12.69 -3.55
CA HIS A 94 5.81 -11.87 -2.36
C HIS A 94 7.14 -11.13 -2.42
N ARG A 95 8.23 -11.86 -2.69
CA ARG A 95 9.58 -11.28 -2.79
C ARG A 95 9.67 -10.23 -3.88
N PHE A 96 9.14 -10.51 -5.07
CA PHE A 96 9.14 -9.58 -6.19
C PHE A 96 8.44 -8.26 -5.83
N LEU A 97 7.21 -8.33 -5.31
CA LEU A 97 6.46 -7.12 -4.94
C LEU A 97 7.07 -6.38 -3.76
N LYS A 98 7.69 -7.08 -2.82
CA LYS A 98 8.46 -6.47 -1.73
C LYS A 98 9.64 -5.67 -2.26
N GLU A 99 10.46 -6.25 -3.12
CA GLU A 99 11.69 -5.63 -3.63
C GLU A 99 11.38 -4.48 -4.58
N GLU A 100 10.51 -4.69 -5.56
CA GLU A 100 10.16 -3.66 -6.54
C GLU A 100 9.31 -2.56 -5.92
N GLY A 101 8.38 -2.91 -5.03
CA GLY A 101 7.61 -1.92 -4.27
C GLY A 101 8.50 -1.02 -3.41
N LEU A 102 9.48 -1.57 -2.72
CA LEU A 102 10.45 -0.80 -1.95
C LEU A 102 11.26 0.16 -2.85
N ARG A 103 11.71 -0.29 -4.02
CA ARG A 103 12.40 0.57 -4.98
C ARG A 103 11.51 1.70 -5.49
N GLU A 104 10.27 1.37 -5.83
CA GLU A 104 9.29 2.34 -6.33
C GLU A 104 9.03 3.44 -5.30
N VAL A 105 8.66 3.09 -4.07
CA VAL A 105 8.33 4.11 -3.06
C VAL A 105 9.53 4.97 -2.67
N ASN A 106 10.74 4.44 -2.70
CA ASN A 106 11.96 5.22 -2.48
C ASN A 106 12.23 6.24 -3.59
N SER A 107 11.63 6.09 -4.78
CA SER A 107 11.71 7.07 -5.86
C SER A 107 10.67 8.19 -5.74
N ILE A 108 9.63 7.99 -4.93
CA ILE A 108 8.54 8.95 -4.71
C ILE A 108 8.97 9.90 -3.59
N THR A 109 9.59 11.02 -3.97
CA THR A 109 10.13 12.01 -3.03
C THR A 109 9.54 13.39 -3.26
N TRP A 110 9.56 14.23 -2.23
CA TRP A 110 9.16 15.62 -2.33
C TRP A 110 10.04 16.41 -3.32
N GLU A 111 11.33 16.09 -3.39
CA GLU A 111 12.27 16.69 -4.36
C GLU A 111 11.86 16.33 -5.79
N ALA A 112 11.42 15.10 -6.05
CA ALA A 112 10.95 14.69 -7.37
C ALA A 112 9.67 15.42 -7.75
N ALA A 113 8.73 15.58 -6.81
CA ALA A 113 7.52 16.36 -7.00
C ALA A 113 7.84 17.85 -7.25
N GLY A 114 8.72 18.43 -6.44
CA GLY A 114 9.18 19.81 -6.60
C GLY A 114 9.84 20.08 -7.95
N ARG A 115 10.68 19.16 -8.44
CA ARG A 115 11.26 19.26 -9.79
C ARG A 115 10.20 19.28 -10.90
N LYS A 116 9.17 18.45 -10.79
CA LYS A 116 8.06 18.44 -11.77
C LYS A 116 7.31 19.77 -11.78
N VAL A 117 7.00 20.32 -10.60
CA VAL A 117 6.35 21.63 -10.47
C VAL A 117 7.23 22.73 -11.06
N ARG A 118 8.51 22.75 -10.70
CA ARG A 118 9.46 23.73 -11.25
C ARG A 118 9.55 23.67 -12.77
N ALA A 119 9.64 22.49 -13.36
CA ALA A 119 9.69 22.32 -14.81
C ALA A 119 8.45 22.90 -15.53
N ILE A 120 7.28 22.89 -14.86
CA ILE A 120 6.07 23.55 -15.37
C ILE A 120 6.25 25.08 -15.32
N TYR A 121 6.68 25.62 -14.19
CA TYR A 121 6.94 27.07 -14.06
C TYR A 121 7.95 27.56 -15.10
N ASP A 122 9.09 26.88 -15.25
CA ASP A 122 10.15 27.25 -16.19
C ASP A 122 9.66 27.26 -17.66
N ARG A 123 8.57 26.53 -17.96
CA ARG A 123 7.95 26.51 -19.30
C ARG A 123 7.04 27.72 -19.55
N TYR A 124 6.41 28.26 -18.53
CA TYR A 124 5.38 29.30 -18.64
C TYR A 124 5.80 30.66 -18.10
N VAL A 125 6.80 30.75 -17.26
CA VAL A 125 7.36 32.00 -16.73
C VAL A 125 8.64 32.31 -17.53
N ARG A 126 8.49 33.16 -18.56
CA ARG A 126 9.62 33.77 -19.29
C ARG A 126 9.84 35.17 -18.80
#